data_a26b72cd353ad22781e71f2f40a77fa1
#
_entry.id   a26b72cd353ad22781e71f2f40a77fa1
#
_cell.length_a   1.000
_cell.length_b   1.000
_cell.length_c   1.000
_cell.angle_alpha   90.00
_cell.angle_beta   90.00
_cell.angle_gamma   90.00
#
_symmetry.space_group_name_H-M   'P 1'
#
loop_
_entity.id
_entity.type
_entity.pdbx_description
1 polymer ?
#
loop_
_entity_poly.entity_id
_entity_poly.type
_entity_poly.pdbx_seq_one_letter_code
_entity_poly.pdbx_strand_id
1 'polypeptide(L)'
;MISNRKKIMILTNHSYMLYRFRRELIEKLMQKNEVVLRMPFVGHHDDFVNMGLRCIETKMERRGINPFTDFSLMRFYKKMLKEEKPDLVITYSIKPNVYGGLMCSKLKIPFYANVQGLGTAFQKKGLAEFVTLLYKTAFKKVETVFFENQINADEFVNRKIISADKETVLNGAGINLDEYAYRNYPANEIPHFLYLGRIMKEKGMDELFEAAQRLHKDGEKFILDLVGFFEDEYKDRVIDLENQGIVKFYGFQENPIPYYEAADCVVMPSYHEGMSNVNLEASAIGRPVITTNIPGCRESVEDENTGWLCEPQNSDSLYMKMKAFLKTDIQKREQIGRNARKKMENEFDKRLIVSETVKSIGL
;
A
#
# COMPACT_ATOMS: atom_id res chain seq x y z
N MET A 1 39.44 11.79 -0.49
CA MET A 1 38.56 11.14 -1.49
C MET A 1 37.29 11.97 -1.55
N ILE A 2 37.05 12.68 -2.66
CA ILE A 2 35.79 13.41 -2.86
C ILE A 2 34.71 12.32 -2.97
N SER A 3 33.89 12.19 -1.95
CA SER A 3 32.73 11.31 -1.96
C SER A 3 31.87 11.68 -3.17
N ASN A 4 31.66 10.73 -4.08
CA ASN A 4 30.83 10.90 -5.27
C ASN A 4 29.34 10.88 -4.85
N ARG A 5 28.97 11.89 -4.02
CA ARG A 5 27.63 12.03 -3.43
C ARG A 5 26.66 12.44 -4.52
N LYS A 6 25.76 11.52 -4.89
CA LYS A 6 24.73 11.80 -5.89
C LYS A 6 23.59 12.64 -5.28
N LYS A 7 22.98 13.48 -6.10
CA LYS A 7 21.76 14.19 -5.76
C LYS A 7 20.54 13.41 -6.26
N ILE A 8 19.78 12.87 -5.35
CA ILE A 8 18.59 12.08 -5.60
C ILE A 8 17.35 12.93 -5.36
N MET A 9 16.43 12.98 -6.31
CA MET A 9 15.16 13.67 -6.11
C MET A 9 14.02 12.67 -6.09
N ILE A 10 13.15 12.77 -5.08
CA ILE A 10 11.96 11.94 -4.96
C ILE A 10 10.72 12.79 -5.23
N LEU A 11 9.91 12.39 -6.21
CA LEU A 11 8.67 13.03 -6.59
C LEU A 11 7.48 12.17 -6.16
N THR A 12 6.58 12.71 -5.34
CA THR A 12 5.36 12.02 -4.92
C THR A 12 4.17 12.99 -4.82
N ASN A 13 2.97 12.45 -4.77
CA ASN A 13 1.74 13.23 -4.57
C ASN A 13 1.24 13.23 -3.12
N HIS A 14 1.99 12.66 -2.16
CA HIS A 14 1.52 12.51 -0.78
C HIS A 14 2.67 12.30 0.22
N SER A 15 2.94 13.27 1.09
CA SER A 15 4.01 13.17 2.10
C SER A 15 3.73 12.12 3.17
N TYR A 16 2.50 12.03 3.68
CA TYR A 16 2.10 11.02 4.66
C TYR A 16 2.41 9.60 4.19
N MET A 17 1.98 9.24 2.94
CA MET A 17 2.22 7.91 2.38
C MET A 17 3.71 7.63 2.16
N LEU A 18 4.47 8.65 1.76
CA LEU A 18 5.91 8.52 1.60
C LEU A 18 6.59 8.23 2.93
N TYR A 19 6.21 8.93 4.01
CA TYR A 19 6.75 8.71 5.35
C TYR A 19 6.40 7.32 5.88
N ARG A 20 5.14 6.93 5.85
CA ARG A 20 4.68 5.63 6.37
C ARG A 20 5.35 4.43 5.69
N PHE A 21 5.57 4.50 4.38
CA PHE A 21 5.96 3.32 3.62
C PHE A 21 7.37 3.37 3.02
N ARG A 22 8.03 4.53 2.98
CA ARG A 22 9.34 4.69 2.31
C ARG A 22 10.39 5.39 3.16
N ARG A 23 10.13 5.65 4.44
CA ARG A 23 11.05 6.31 5.37
C ARG A 23 12.40 5.60 5.40
N GLU A 24 12.42 4.30 5.60
CA GLU A 24 13.64 3.50 5.71
C GLU A 24 14.46 3.47 4.40
N LEU A 25 13.78 3.49 3.25
CA LEU A 25 14.48 3.66 1.96
C LEU A 25 15.13 5.04 1.88
N ILE A 26 14.44 6.09 2.27
CA ILE A 26 14.95 7.46 2.27
C ILE A 26 16.14 7.57 3.22
N GLU A 27 16.04 7.06 4.45
CA GLU A 27 17.15 7.00 5.42
C GLU A 27 18.36 6.29 4.84
N LYS A 28 18.15 5.17 4.15
CA LYS A 28 19.22 4.42 3.50
C LYS A 28 19.91 5.22 2.39
N LEU A 29 19.13 5.91 1.56
CA LEU A 29 19.66 6.76 0.49
C LEU A 29 20.45 7.95 1.05
N MET A 30 20.00 8.56 2.15
CA MET A 30 20.68 9.70 2.80
C MET A 30 22.06 9.37 3.34
N GLN A 31 22.35 8.11 3.67
CA GLN A 31 23.66 7.70 4.21
C GLN A 31 24.82 8.09 3.30
N LYS A 32 24.61 8.09 1.99
CA LYS A 32 25.66 8.33 0.99
C LYS A 32 25.32 9.41 -0.04
N ASN A 33 24.10 9.93 -0.06
CA ASN A 33 23.61 10.81 -1.10
C ASN A 33 22.92 12.06 -0.50
N GLU A 34 22.77 13.10 -1.32
CA GLU A 34 21.85 14.21 -1.06
C GLU A 34 20.46 13.80 -1.54
N VAL A 35 19.46 13.80 -0.64
CA VAL A 35 18.09 13.47 -0.99
C VAL A 35 17.20 14.70 -0.87
N VAL A 36 16.45 15.00 -1.92
CA VAL A 36 15.50 16.13 -1.97
C VAL A 36 14.11 15.58 -2.23
N LEU A 37 13.15 15.94 -1.39
CA LEU A 37 11.75 15.52 -1.53
C LEU A 37 10.91 16.62 -2.16
N ARG A 38 10.11 16.26 -3.15
CA ARG A 38 9.14 17.11 -3.82
C ARG A 38 7.75 16.50 -3.71
N MET A 39 6.87 17.14 -2.94
CA MET A 39 5.57 16.57 -2.56
C MET A 39 4.62 17.66 -2.07
N PRO A 40 3.29 17.45 -2.12
CA PRO A 40 2.34 18.20 -1.30
C PRO A 40 2.59 17.93 0.19
N PHE A 41 2.47 18.95 1.02
CA PHE A 41 2.63 18.80 2.47
C PHE A 41 1.31 18.36 3.11
N VAL A 42 1.15 17.03 3.20
CA VAL A 42 -0.06 16.38 3.75
C VAL A 42 0.36 15.46 4.90
N GLY A 43 0.73 16.05 6.04
CA GLY A 43 1.25 15.33 7.20
C GLY A 43 2.70 14.82 7.03
N HIS A 44 3.40 14.67 8.12
CA HIS A 44 4.78 14.14 8.23
C HIS A 44 5.87 14.86 7.39
N HIS A 45 5.60 16.03 6.81
CA HIS A 45 6.66 16.78 6.13
C HIS A 45 7.69 17.35 7.11
N ASP A 46 7.25 17.76 8.31
CA ASP A 46 8.12 18.24 9.39
C ASP A 46 9.04 17.12 9.89
N ASP A 47 8.54 15.87 9.95
CA ASP A 47 9.37 14.72 10.32
C ASP A 47 10.53 14.53 9.34
N PHE A 48 10.29 14.66 8.02
CA PHE A 48 11.35 14.64 7.03
C PHE A 48 12.34 15.80 7.18
N VAL A 49 11.85 17.01 7.49
CA VAL A 49 12.73 18.16 7.77
C VAL A 49 13.58 17.91 9.00
N ASN A 50 13.01 17.34 10.08
CA ASN A 50 13.73 16.97 11.31
C ASN A 50 14.79 15.87 11.06
N MET A 51 14.57 14.99 10.07
CA MET A 51 15.57 14.04 9.59
C MET A 51 16.71 14.70 8.80
N GLY A 52 16.65 16.00 8.53
CA GLY A 52 17.65 16.75 7.76
C GLY A 52 17.43 16.75 6.25
N LEU A 53 16.23 16.38 5.78
CA LEU A 53 15.88 16.40 4.37
C LEU A 53 15.44 17.79 3.91
N ARG A 54 15.83 18.13 2.69
CA ARG A 54 15.28 19.27 1.99
C ARG A 54 13.94 18.92 1.36
N CYS A 55 12.86 19.41 1.97
CA CYS A 55 11.48 19.23 1.51
C CYS A 55 11.02 20.48 0.77
N ILE A 56 10.42 20.30 -0.41
CA ILE A 56 9.94 21.40 -1.23
C ILE A 56 8.50 21.11 -1.63
N GLU A 57 7.61 22.00 -1.28
CA GLU A 57 6.19 21.84 -1.58
C GLU A 57 5.93 21.86 -3.09
N THR A 58 5.09 20.92 -3.53
CA THR A 58 4.57 20.87 -4.89
C THR A 58 3.05 20.83 -4.85
N LYS A 59 2.41 21.94 -5.17
CA LYS A 59 0.95 22.00 -5.25
C LYS A 59 0.48 21.16 -6.43
N MET A 60 -0.29 20.11 -6.16
CA MET A 60 -0.94 19.29 -7.18
C MET A 60 -2.25 18.70 -6.66
N GLU A 61 -3.22 18.59 -7.55
CA GLU A 61 -4.44 17.83 -7.28
C GLU A 61 -4.14 16.34 -7.32
N ARG A 62 -4.52 15.63 -6.26
CA ARG A 62 -4.26 14.19 -6.12
C ARG A 62 -5.03 13.35 -7.13
N ARG A 63 -6.27 13.73 -7.44
CA ARG A 63 -7.21 13.01 -8.33
C ARG A 63 -7.62 13.88 -9.51
N GLY A 64 -8.12 13.23 -10.56
CA GLY A 64 -8.64 13.88 -11.75
C GLY A 64 -7.57 14.19 -12.81
N ILE A 65 -8.05 14.34 -14.03
CA ILE A 65 -7.27 14.75 -15.20
C ILE A 65 -7.79 16.12 -15.60
N ASN A 66 -6.95 17.15 -15.48
CA ASN A 66 -7.26 18.49 -15.93
C ASN A 66 -6.12 18.97 -16.84
N PRO A 67 -6.33 19.09 -18.15
CA PRO A 67 -5.26 19.43 -19.11
C PRO A 67 -4.49 20.71 -18.77
N PHE A 68 -5.15 21.71 -18.19
CA PHE A 68 -4.50 22.99 -17.86
C PHE A 68 -3.59 22.88 -16.63
N THR A 69 -4.10 22.26 -15.57
CA THR A 69 -3.30 22.03 -14.35
C THR A 69 -2.17 21.03 -14.60
N ASP A 70 -2.42 20.01 -15.40
CA ASP A 70 -1.44 18.99 -15.76
C ASP A 70 -0.32 19.54 -16.65
N PHE A 71 -0.66 20.45 -17.60
CA PHE A 71 0.35 21.16 -18.40
C PHE A 71 1.19 22.12 -17.54
N SER A 72 0.56 22.82 -16.59
CA SER A 72 1.26 23.65 -15.63
C SER A 72 2.23 22.82 -14.78
N LEU A 73 1.80 21.65 -14.30
CA LEU A 73 2.63 20.71 -13.56
C LEU A 73 3.84 20.21 -14.36
N MET A 74 3.66 19.90 -15.65
CA MET A 74 4.77 19.53 -16.52
C MET A 74 5.79 20.68 -16.69
N ARG A 75 5.32 21.92 -16.87
CA ARG A 75 6.22 23.10 -16.93
C ARG A 75 6.97 23.30 -15.64
N PHE A 76 6.28 23.12 -14.51
CA PHE A 76 6.88 23.19 -13.18
C PHE A 76 7.98 22.13 -13.03
N TYR A 77 7.70 20.85 -13.32
CA TYR A 77 8.72 19.79 -13.26
C TYR A 77 9.90 20.06 -14.18
N LYS A 78 9.66 20.55 -15.41
CA LYS A 78 10.76 20.90 -16.33
C LYS A 78 11.67 21.99 -15.78
N LYS A 79 11.09 23.07 -15.21
CA LYS A 79 11.85 24.18 -14.61
C LYS A 79 12.65 23.68 -13.42
N MET A 80 11.99 23.00 -12.50
CA MET A 80 12.58 22.46 -11.29
C MET A 80 13.76 21.51 -11.57
N LEU A 81 13.58 20.52 -12.47
CA LEU A 81 14.63 19.57 -12.82
C LEU A 81 15.86 20.25 -13.47
N LYS A 82 15.65 21.34 -14.22
CA LYS A 82 16.75 22.14 -14.78
C LYS A 82 17.51 22.93 -13.71
N GLU A 83 16.83 23.44 -12.70
CA GLU A 83 17.41 24.21 -11.61
C GLU A 83 18.15 23.30 -10.63
N GLU A 84 17.50 22.21 -10.21
CA GLU A 84 18.04 21.28 -9.21
C GLU A 84 19.12 20.35 -9.74
N LYS A 85 19.08 20.01 -11.03
CA LYS A 85 20.05 19.12 -11.71
C LYS A 85 20.31 17.81 -10.92
N PRO A 86 19.27 17.03 -10.58
CA PRO A 86 19.51 15.77 -9.87
C PRO A 86 20.23 14.76 -10.76
N ASP A 87 21.06 13.91 -10.15
CA ASP A 87 21.73 12.81 -10.84
C ASP A 87 20.75 11.67 -11.19
N LEU A 88 19.72 11.50 -10.36
CA LEU A 88 18.62 10.58 -10.63
C LEU A 88 17.33 11.02 -9.93
N VAL A 89 16.19 10.54 -10.44
CA VAL A 89 14.85 10.82 -9.92
C VAL A 89 14.12 9.52 -9.61
N ILE A 90 13.45 9.47 -8.45
CA ILE A 90 12.52 8.38 -8.09
C ILE A 90 11.11 8.95 -8.04
N THR A 91 10.16 8.29 -8.69
CA THR A 91 8.78 8.78 -8.75
C THR A 91 7.81 7.80 -8.11
N TYR A 92 6.82 8.33 -7.40
CA TYR A 92 5.71 7.61 -6.79
C TYR A 92 4.39 8.23 -7.23
N SER A 93 3.38 7.40 -7.50
CA SER A 93 2.04 7.79 -7.92
C SER A 93 1.94 8.27 -9.38
N ILE A 94 0.71 8.23 -9.93
CA ILE A 94 0.45 8.38 -11.38
C ILE A 94 0.99 9.71 -11.94
N LYS A 95 0.64 10.85 -11.34
CA LYS A 95 1.05 12.16 -11.89
C LYS A 95 2.57 12.38 -11.87
N PRO A 96 3.30 12.12 -10.77
CA PRO A 96 4.77 12.13 -10.79
C PRO A 96 5.38 11.12 -11.76
N ASN A 97 4.85 9.89 -11.84
CA ASN A 97 5.31 8.88 -12.79
C ASN A 97 5.19 9.36 -14.24
N VAL A 98 4.02 9.88 -14.62
CA VAL A 98 3.74 10.33 -15.99
C VAL A 98 4.45 11.65 -16.29
N TYR A 99 4.13 12.72 -15.56
CA TYR A 99 4.61 14.07 -15.89
C TYR A 99 6.06 14.31 -15.47
N GLY A 100 6.46 13.80 -14.30
CA GLY A 100 7.85 13.80 -13.85
C GLY A 100 8.72 12.95 -14.78
N GLY A 101 8.32 11.72 -15.05
CA GLY A 101 9.02 10.79 -15.95
C GLY A 101 9.19 11.34 -17.37
N LEU A 102 8.13 11.97 -17.93
CA LEU A 102 8.21 12.63 -19.25
C LEU A 102 9.26 13.75 -19.27
N MET A 103 9.35 14.55 -18.18
CA MET A 103 10.34 15.62 -18.10
C MET A 103 11.75 15.09 -17.88
N CYS A 104 11.93 14.03 -17.08
CA CYS A 104 13.19 13.32 -16.93
C CYS A 104 13.67 12.77 -18.28
N SER A 105 12.78 12.10 -19.02
CA SER A 105 13.08 11.61 -20.39
C SER A 105 13.52 12.72 -21.35
N LYS A 106 12.86 13.89 -21.32
CA LYS A 106 13.23 15.05 -22.15
C LYS A 106 14.54 15.68 -21.76
N LEU A 107 14.87 15.69 -20.50
CA LEU A 107 16.10 16.28 -19.95
C LEU A 107 17.27 15.30 -19.86
N LYS A 108 17.04 14.04 -20.22
CA LYS A 108 18.01 12.93 -20.15
C LYS A 108 18.51 12.69 -18.70
N ILE A 109 17.64 12.83 -17.73
CA ILE A 109 17.90 12.52 -16.33
C ILE A 109 17.44 11.08 -16.09
N PRO A 110 18.27 10.17 -15.57
CA PRO A 110 17.89 8.81 -15.19
C PRO A 110 16.72 8.86 -14.19
N PHE A 111 15.70 8.03 -14.39
CA PHE A 111 14.60 7.97 -13.45
C PHE A 111 14.05 6.56 -13.27
N TYR A 112 13.55 6.33 -12.08
CA TYR A 112 12.99 5.08 -11.59
C TYR A 112 11.55 5.33 -11.13
N ALA A 113 10.62 4.54 -11.61
CA ALA A 113 9.20 4.75 -11.32
C ALA A 113 8.66 3.66 -10.41
N ASN A 114 7.78 4.00 -9.47
CA ASN A 114 7.08 3.05 -8.61
C ASN A 114 5.60 3.04 -8.98
N VAL A 115 5.10 1.88 -9.41
CA VAL A 115 3.70 1.63 -9.74
C VAL A 115 3.12 0.74 -8.65
N GLN A 116 2.57 1.37 -7.60
CA GLN A 116 2.02 0.72 -6.42
C GLN A 116 0.68 0.02 -6.71
N GLY A 117 0.04 0.35 -7.82
CA GLY A 117 -1.20 -0.24 -8.29
C GLY A 117 -1.65 0.44 -9.57
N LEU A 118 -2.44 -0.24 -10.38
CA LEU A 118 -2.90 0.29 -11.65
C LEU A 118 -3.95 1.40 -11.49
N GLY A 119 -4.62 1.43 -10.35
CA GLY A 119 -5.71 2.37 -10.07
C GLY A 119 -6.96 2.11 -10.92
N THR A 120 -8.05 2.81 -10.58
CA THR A 120 -9.36 2.66 -11.25
C THR A 120 -9.35 3.09 -12.73
N ALA A 121 -8.32 3.82 -13.15
CA ALA A 121 -8.19 4.26 -14.55
C ALA A 121 -7.99 3.09 -15.52
N PHE A 122 -7.31 2.03 -15.12
CA PHE A 122 -7.13 0.83 -15.94
C PHE A 122 -8.37 -0.07 -16.02
N GLN A 123 -9.36 0.14 -15.15
CA GLN A 123 -10.61 -0.64 -15.12
C GLN A 123 -11.66 -0.11 -16.10
N LYS A 124 -11.55 1.16 -16.52
CA LYS A 124 -12.52 1.81 -17.42
C LYS A 124 -12.02 1.77 -18.86
N LYS A 125 -12.72 1.02 -19.73
CA LYS A 125 -12.42 0.97 -21.18
C LYS A 125 -12.36 2.38 -21.76
N GLY A 126 -11.40 2.68 -22.63
CA GLY A 126 -11.12 4.01 -23.15
C GLY A 126 -10.19 4.86 -22.26
N LEU A 127 -10.45 4.96 -20.97
CA LEU A 127 -9.53 5.63 -20.04
C LEU A 127 -8.23 4.84 -19.87
N ALA A 128 -8.33 3.51 -19.81
CA ALA A 128 -7.17 2.61 -19.76
C ALA A 128 -6.25 2.78 -20.97
N GLU A 129 -6.82 2.94 -22.18
CA GLU A 129 -6.06 3.17 -23.41
C GLU A 129 -5.33 4.52 -23.39
N PHE A 130 -6.02 5.56 -22.95
CA PHE A 130 -5.44 6.89 -22.80
C PHE A 130 -4.29 6.90 -21.79
N VAL A 131 -4.50 6.32 -20.60
CA VAL A 131 -3.47 6.22 -19.55
C VAL A 131 -2.30 5.35 -20.03
N THR A 132 -2.56 4.26 -20.77
CA THR A 132 -1.52 3.45 -21.43
C THR A 132 -0.65 4.29 -22.34
N LEU A 133 -1.24 5.14 -23.19
CA LEU A 133 -0.49 6.03 -24.10
C LEU A 133 0.37 7.04 -23.33
N LEU A 134 -0.18 7.60 -22.26
CA LEU A 134 0.57 8.52 -21.36
C LEU A 134 1.79 7.82 -20.76
N TYR A 135 1.62 6.62 -20.20
CA TYR A 135 2.72 5.84 -19.64
C TYR A 135 3.76 5.44 -20.69
N LYS A 136 3.35 4.97 -21.88
CA LYS A 136 4.26 4.67 -22.99
C LYS A 136 5.15 5.86 -23.36
N THR A 137 4.56 7.05 -23.38
CA THR A 137 5.29 8.28 -23.71
C THR A 137 6.26 8.67 -22.59
N ALA A 138 5.79 8.58 -21.33
CA ALA A 138 6.57 8.95 -20.16
C ALA A 138 7.73 7.98 -19.89
N PHE A 139 7.47 6.66 -20.04
CA PHE A 139 8.40 5.60 -19.70
C PHE A 139 9.33 5.17 -20.82
N LYS A 140 9.32 5.87 -21.96
CA LYS A 140 10.22 5.58 -23.08
C LYS A 140 11.70 5.48 -22.67
N LYS A 141 12.12 6.23 -21.66
CA LYS A 141 13.49 6.26 -21.14
C LYS A 141 13.55 6.00 -19.63
N VAL A 142 12.58 5.27 -19.07
CA VAL A 142 12.67 4.81 -17.69
C VAL A 142 13.80 3.80 -17.56
N GLU A 143 14.56 3.87 -16.48
CA GLU A 143 15.60 2.87 -16.19
C GLU A 143 14.98 1.59 -15.68
N THR A 144 14.16 1.68 -14.61
CA THR A 144 13.45 0.56 -14.02
C THR A 144 12.09 1.01 -13.52
N VAL A 145 11.09 0.14 -13.61
CA VAL A 145 9.77 0.32 -13.00
C VAL A 145 9.58 -0.73 -11.93
N PHE A 146 9.38 -0.27 -10.71
CA PHE A 146 9.08 -1.12 -9.56
C PHE A 146 7.58 -1.35 -9.45
N PHE A 147 7.18 -2.60 -9.29
CA PHE A 147 5.81 -3.04 -9.05
C PHE A 147 5.71 -3.74 -7.70
N GLU A 148 4.51 -3.80 -7.14
CA GLU A 148 4.25 -4.46 -5.85
C GLU A 148 3.65 -5.87 -6.02
N ASN A 149 3.29 -6.26 -7.25
CA ASN A 149 2.89 -7.61 -7.61
C ASN A 149 3.14 -7.88 -9.11
N GLN A 150 3.28 -9.16 -9.47
CA GLN A 150 3.62 -9.59 -10.82
C GLN A 150 2.53 -9.24 -11.84
N ILE A 151 1.26 -9.33 -11.48
CA ILE A 151 0.16 -9.07 -12.42
C ILE A 151 0.18 -7.63 -12.92
N ASN A 152 0.50 -6.67 -12.04
CA ASN A 152 0.65 -5.27 -12.46
C ASN A 152 1.86 -5.07 -13.39
N ALA A 153 2.95 -5.79 -13.17
CA ALA A 153 4.12 -5.78 -14.04
C ALA A 153 3.77 -6.38 -15.42
N ASP A 154 3.16 -7.56 -15.45
CA ASP A 154 2.72 -8.23 -16.66
C ASP A 154 1.79 -7.35 -17.50
N GLU A 155 0.87 -6.62 -16.86
CA GLU A 155 -0.04 -5.70 -17.56
C GLU A 155 0.73 -4.57 -18.26
N PHE A 156 1.78 -4.03 -17.65
CA PHE A 156 2.63 -3.01 -18.27
C PHE A 156 3.45 -3.56 -19.45
N VAL A 157 3.95 -4.78 -19.33
CA VAL A 157 4.69 -5.46 -20.40
C VAL A 157 3.74 -5.84 -21.54
N ASN A 158 2.59 -6.46 -21.24
CA ASN A 158 1.60 -6.87 -22.23
C ASN A 158 1.03 -5.69 -23.03
N ARG A 159 0.82 -4.55 -22.37
CA ARG A 159 0.44 -3.29 -23.03
C ARG A 159 1.60 -2.62 -23.75
N LYS A 160 2.80 -3.18 -23.71
CA LYS A 160 4.02 -2.60 -24.29
C LYS A 160 4.29 -1.16 -23.78
N ILE A 161 4.05 -0.93 -22.49
CA ILE A 161 4.43 0.31 -21.82
C ILE A 161 5.93 0.30 -21.52
N ILE A 162 6.43 -0.85 -21.09
CA ILE A 162 7.85 -1.14 -20.88
C ILE A 162 8.20 -2.49 -21.51
N SER A 163 9.48 -2.77 -21.67
CA SER A 163 10.02 -4.13 -21.93
C SER A 163 10.26 -4.87 -20.61
N ALA A 164 10.25 -6.20 -20.65
CA ALA A 164 10.37 -7.04 -19.46
C ALA A 164 11.70 -6.84 -18.69
N ASP A 165 12.77 -6.45 -19.38
CA ASP A 165 14.07 -6.15 -18.76
C ASP A 165 14.07 -4.90 -17.87
N LYS A 166 13.00 -4.11 -17.91
CA LYS A 166 12.83 -2.87 -17.11
C LYS A 166 11.90 -3.04 -15.91
N GLU A 167 11.29 -4.19 -15.74
CA GLU A 167 10.46 -4.45 -14.56
C GLU A 167 11.30 -4.97 -13.38
N THR A 168 10.89 -4.59 -12.20
CA THR A 168 11.33 -5.21 -10.93
C THR A 168 10.10 -5.33 -10.03
N VAL A 169 9.76 -6.55 -9.64
CA VAL A 169 8.67 -6.79 -8.70
C VAL A 169 9.23 -6.89 -7.30
N LEU A 170 8.73 -6.07 -6.40
CA LEU A 170 9.08 -6.06 -4.99
C LEU A 170 7.87 -6.55 -4.18
N ASN A 171 8.12 -7.17 -3.04
CA ASN A 171 7.07 -7.54 -2.09
C ASN A 171 6.54 -6.29 -1.34
N GLY A 172 5.90 -5.39 -2.10
CA GLY A 172 5.36 -4.12 -1.62
C GLY A 172 6.44 -3.14 -1.13
N ALA A 173 6.10 -2.41 -0.09
CA ALA A 173 7.06 -1.56 0.63
C ALA A 173 7.88 -2.33 1.67
N GLY A 174 7.56 -3.59 1.89
CA GLY A 174 8.01 -4.35 3.05
C GLY A 174 7.40 -3.86 4.36
N ILE A 175 7.61 -4.62 5.43
CA ILE A 175 7.13 -4.28 6.77
C ILE A 175 8.31 -4.09 7.74
N ASN A 176 8.25 -3.04 8.55
CA ASN A 176 9.22 -2.81 9.61
C ASN A 176 8.91 -3.74 10.79
N LEU A 177 9.71 -4.81 10.91
CA LEU A 177 9.51 -5.86 11.90
C LEU A 177 9.86 -5.44 13.34
N ASP A 178 10.56 -4.34 13.52
CA ASP A 178 10.88 -3.76 14.83
C ASP A 178 9.71 -2.88 15.30
N GLU A 179 9.10 -2.11 14.41
CA GLU A 179 7.89 -1.31 14.68
C GLU A 179 6.68 -2.22 14.89
N TYR A 180 6.46 -3.19 13.99
CA TYR A 180 5.42 -4.22 14.09
C TYR A 180 6.00 -5.52 14.66
N ALA A 181 6.55 -5.42 15.89
CA ALA A 181 7.14 -6.56 16.57
C ALA A 181 6.07 -7.61 16.89
N TYR A 182 6.47 -8.89 16.87
CA TYR A 182 5.57 -9.99 17.27
C TYR A 182 4.97 -9.75 18.67
N ARG A 183 3.68 -10.02 18.80
CA ARG A 183 2.94 -9.97 20.06
C ARG A 183 2.25 -11.31 20.32
N ASN A 184 2.23 -11.72 21.58
CA ASN A 184 1.49 -12.91 21.99
C ASN A 184 0.06 -12.84 21.48
N TYR A 185 -0.49 -14.00 21.15
CA TYR A 185 -1.88 -14.11 20.70
C TYR A 185 -2.81 -13.71 21.85
N PRO A 186 -3.88 -12.91 21.60
CA PRO A 186 -4.78 -12.48 22.68
C PRO A 186 -5.58 -13.65 23.23
N ALA A 187 -5.99 -13.54 24.49
CA ALA A 187 -6.83 -14.52 25.19
C ALA A 187 -8.25 -13.95 25.35
N ASN A 188 -8.87 -13.49 24.28
CA ASN A 188 -10.21 -12.93 24.29
C ASN A 188 -11.26 -14.04 24.52
N GLU A 189 -12.22 -13.81 25.41
CA GLU A 189 -13.37 -14.72 25.60
C GLU A 189 -14.32 -14.68 24.40
N ILE A 190 -14.46 -13.50 23.78
CA ILE A 190 -15.20 -13.28 22.54
C ILE A 190 -14.19 -12.86 21.48
N PRO A 191 -14.06 -13.60 20.34
CA PRO A 191 -13.11 -13.26 19.31
C PRO A 191 -13.35 -11.89 18.68
N HIS A 192 -12.28 -11.14 18.45
CA HIS A 192 -12.27 -9.85 17.79
C HIS A 192 -11.76 -9.97 16.36
N PHE A 193 -12.61 -9.66 15.38
CA PHE A 193 -12.20 -9.38 14.01
C PHE A 193 -11.85 -7.89 13.89
N LEU A 194 -10.74 -7.57 13.28
CA LEU A 194 -10.34 -6.19 13.01
C LEU A 194 -10.39 -5.92 11.51
N TYR A 195 -11.10 -4.87 11.13
CA TYR A 195 -10.92 -4.19 9.84
C TYR A 195 -10.19 -2.86 10.07
N LEU A 196 -9.16 -2.61 9.27
CA LEU A 196 -8.42 -1.35 9.32
C LEU A 196 -8.26 -0.77 7.92
N GLY A 197 -8.76 0.44 7.69
CA GLY A 197 -8.65 1.10 6.41
C GLY A 197 -9.75 2.11 6.11
N ARG A 198 -9.78 2.58 4.88
CA ARG A 198 -10.85 3.45 4.39
C ARG A 198 -12.16 2.67 4.29
N ILE A 199 -13.22 3.22 4.84
CA ILE A 199 -14.56 2.60 4.77
C ILE A 199 -15.18 3.03 3.45
N MET A 200 -15.09 2.13 2.45
CA MET A 200 -15.54 2.36 1.08
C MET A 200 -15.82 1.04 0.38
N LYS A 201 -16.64 1.08 -0.66
CA LYS A 201 -17.09 -0.10 -1.40
C LYS A 201 -15.95 -0.97 -1.92
N GLU A 202 -14.92 -0.35 -2.53
CA GLU A 202 -13.79 -1.08 -3.11
C GLU A 202 -12.91 -1.80 -2.07
N LYS A 203 -13.14 -1.53 -0.79
CA LYS A 203 -12.53 -2.25 0.33
C LYS A 203 -13.39 -3.43 0.85
N GLY A 204 -14.48 -3.76 0.14
CA GLY A 204 -15.32 -4.92 0.45
C GLY A 204 -16.20 -4.72 1.67
N MET A 205 -16.62 -3.47 1.96
CA MET A 205 -17.44 -3.19 3.14
C MET A 205 -18.83 -3.81 3.05
N ASP A 206 -19.39 -3.93 1.84
CA ASP A 206 -20.68 -4.59 1.66
C ASP A 206 -20.62 -6.07 2.06
N GLU A 207 -19.59 -6.78 1.60
CA GLU A 207 -19.36 -8.19 1.89
C GLU A 207 -19.04 -8.42 3.37
N LEU A 208 -18.23 -7.52 3.96
CA LEU A 208 -17.86 -7.61 5.36
C LEU A 208 -19.08 -7.46 6.28
N PHE A 209 -19.92 -6.48 6.03
CA PHE A 209 -21.12 -6.24 6.85
C PHE A 209 -22.15 -7.33 6.65
N GLU A 210 -22.33 -7.83 5.42
CA GLU A 210 -23.24 -8.95 5.16
C GLU A 210 -22.76 -10.23 5.86
N ALA A 211 -21.48 -10.55 5.75
CA ALA A 211 -20.90 -11.72 6.44
C ALA A 211 -21.04 -11.62 7.97
N ALA A 212 -20.78 -10.44 8.55
CA ALA A 212 -20.91 -10.19 9.98
C ALA A 212 -22.37 -10.32 10.44
N GLN A 213 -23.34 -9.76 9.72
CA GLN A 213 -24.77 -9.87 10.03
C GLN A 213 -25.24 -11.34 9.98
N ARG A 214 -24.76 -12.13 9.03
CA ARG A 214 -25.08 -13.56 8.92
C ARG A 214 -24.50 -14.36 10.08
N LEU A 215 -23.25 -14.13 10.45
CA LEU A 215 -22.64 -14.76 11.63
C LEU A 215 -23.43 -14.45 12.91
N HIS A 216 -23.82 -13.19 13.08
CA HIS A 216 -24.63 -12.77 14.23
C HIS A 216 -26.01 -13.48 14.23
N LYS A 217 -26.66 -13.55 13.07
CA LYS A 217 -27.94 -14.29 12.91
C LYS A 217 -27.81 -15.78 13.20
N ASP A 218 -26.66 -16.39 12.89
CA ASP A 218 -26.35 -17.78 13.21
C ASP A 218 -26.06 -18.01 14.71
N GLY A 219 -26.03 -16.94 15.52
CA GLY A 219 -25.72 -17.00 16.95
C GLY A 219 -24.24 -17.10 17.29
N GLU A 220 -23.35 -16.89 16.32
CA GLU A 220 -21.91 -16.85 16.58
C GLU A 220 -21.55 -15.61 17.42
N LYS A 221 -20.62 -15.80 18.39
CA LYS A 221 -20.16 -14.71 19.26
C LYS A 221 -18.86 -14.14 18.74
N PHE A 222 -18.84 -12.87 18.38
CA PHE A 222 -17.67 -12.11 17.94
C PHE A 222 -17.94 -10.62 18.06
N ILE A 223 -16.90 -9.80 17.91
CA ILE A 223 -16.96 -8.35 17.72
C ILE A 223 -16.21 -8.02 16.44
N LEU A 224 -16.75 -7.13 15.61
CA LEU A 224 -16.06 -6.57 14.45
C LEU A 224 -15.61 -5.14 14.77
N ASP A 225 -14.32 -4.99 15.05
CA ASP A 225 -13.69 -3.69 15.29
C ASP A 225 -13.40 -3.01 13.96
N LEU A 226 -13.87 -1.78 13.76
CA LEU A 226 -13.63 -0.96 12.57
C LEU A 226 -12.74 0.23 12.92
N VAL A 227 -11.58 0.31 12.30
CA VAL A 227 -10.63 1.41 12.44
C VAL A 227 -10.41 2.08 11.08
N GLY A 228 -10.73 3.38 10.97
CA GLY A 228 -10.58 4.12 9.73
C GLY A 228 -11.50 5.31 9.61
N PHE A 229 -11.70 5.77 8.38
CA PHE A 229 -12.58 6.88 8.07
C PHE A 229 -13.46 6.58 6.86
N PHE A 230 -14.62 7.21 6.82
CA PHE A 230 -15.57 7.07 5.72
C PHE A 230 -15.06 7.83 4.48
N GLU A 231 -14.96 7.12 3.36
CA GLU A 231 -14.74 7.72 2.03
C GLU A 231 -16.02 7.64 1.18
N ASP A 232 -16.87 6.63 1.47
CA ASP A 232 -18.20 6.46 0.89
C ASP A 232 -19.31 6.54 1.98
N GLU A 233 -20.57 6.48 1.58
CA GLU A 233 -21.76 6.67 2.44
C GLU A 233 -22.09 5.40 3.25
N TYR A 234 -21.24 5.02 4.20
CA TYR A 234 -21.44 3.86 5.08
C TYR A 234 -21.80 4.23 6.53
N LYS A 235 -21.85 5.52 6.88
CA LYS A 235 -21.99 5.96 8.26
C LYS A 235 -23.23 5.42 8.95
N ASP A 236 -24.39 5.51 8.31
CA ASP A 236 -25.67 5.08 8.89
C ASP A 236 -25.70 3.55 9.09
N ARG A 237 -25.14 2.81 8.11
CA ARG A 237 -25.02 1.35 8.21
C ARG A 237 -24.10 0.92 9.36
N VAL A 238 -23.02 1.64 9.61
CA VAL A 238 -22.12 1.37 10.74
C VAL A 238 -22.83 1.64 12.07
N ILE A 239 -23.57 2.75 12.19
CA ILE A 239 -24.38 3.07 13.37
C ILE A 239 -25.41 1.97 13.65
N ASP A 240 -26.10 1.49 12.63
CA ASP A 240 -27.08 0.40 12.79
C ASP A 240 -26.43 -0.90 13.29
N LEU A 241 -25.24 -1.23 12.80
CA LEU A 241 -24.49 -2.41 13.22
C LEU A 241 -23.91 -2.26 14.64
N GLU A 242 -23.52 -1.06 15.04
CA GLU A 242 -23.12 -0.74 16.42
C GLU A 242 -24.30 -0.91 17.38
N ASN A 243 -25.49 -0.41 17.02
CA ASN A 243 -26.71 -0.58 17.82
C ASN A 243 -27.12 -2.06 17.99
N GLN A 244 -26.77 -2.91 17.02
CA GLN A 244 -26.96 -4.37 17.10
C GLN A 244 -25.86 -5.09 17.89
N GLY A 245 -24.79 -4.39 18.29
CA GLY A 245 -23.66 -4.98 19.01
C GLY A 245 -22.74 -5.84 18.12
N ILE A 246 -22.83 -5.73 16.81
CA ILE A 246 -22.03 -6.48 15.82
C ILE A 246 -20.68 -5.78 15.57
N VAL A 247 -20.70 -4.46 15.49
CA VAL A 247 -19.56 -3.60 15.13
C VAL A 247 -19.20 -2.69 16.29
N LYS A 248 -17.94 -2.34 16.38
CA LYS A 248 -17.42 -1.24 17.20
C LYS A 248 -16.55 -0.33 16.35
N PHE A 249 -16.98 0.92 16.18
CA PHE A 249 -16.27 1.89 15.33
C PHE A 249 -15.40 2.82 16.16
N TYR A 250 -14.10 2.91 15.81
CA TYR A 250 -13.11 3.71 16.54
C TYR A 250 -12.68 4.98 15.81
N GLY A 251 -13.16 5.20 14.58
CA GLY A 251 -12.68 6.30 13.76
C GLY A 251 -11.24 6.10 13.26
N PHE A 252 -10.66 7.14 12.69
CA PHE A 252 -9.26 7.12 12.26
C PHE A 252 -8.32 7.10 13.47
N GLN A 253 -7.35 6.20 13.42
CA GLN A 253 -6.31 6.07 14.44
C GLN A 253 -4.93 6.20 13.79
N GLU A 254 -4.11 7.09 14.31
CA GLU A 254 -2.75 7.31 13.80
C GLU A 254 -1.82 6.13 14.14
N ASN A 255 -1.98 5.58 15.34
CA ASN A 255 -1.26 4.38 15.77
C ASN A 255 -2.20 3.17 15.75
N PRO A 256 -2.10 2.27 14.76
CA PRO A 256 -2.95 1.09 14.66
C PRO A 256 -2.50 -0.10 15.52
N ILE A 257 -1.29 -0.06 16.08
CA ILE A 257 -0.68 -1.20 16.79
C ILE A 257 -1.56 -1.75 17.92
N PRO A 258 -2.15 -0.92 18.81
CA PRO A 258 -2.99 -1.44 19.89
C PRO A 258 -4.22 -2.22 19.40
N TYR A 259 -4.75 -1.87 18.23
CA TYR A 259 -5.89 -2.56 17.62
C TYR A 259 -5.47 -3.91 17.03
N TYR A 260 -4.32 -3.99 16.38
CA TYR A 260 -3.76 -5.29 15.98
C TYR A 260 -3.45 -6.19 17.18
N GLU A 261 -2.92 -5.62 18.27
CA GLU A 261 -2.60 -6.39 19.49
C GLU A 261 -3.85 -7.01 20.10
N ALA A 262 -4.96 -6.28 20.12
CA ALA A 262 -6.24 -6.73 20.67
C ALA A 262 -7.01 -7.70 19.76
N ALA A 263 -6.73 -7.71 18.47
CA ALA A 263 -7.46 -8.51 17.48
C ALA A 263 -7.06 -9.99 17.51
N ASP A 264 -8.03 -10.88 17.33
CA ASP A 264 -7.79 -12.31 17.07
C ASP A 264 -7.52 -12.59 15.60
N CYS A 265 -8.13 -11.83 14.70
CA CYS A 265 -7.98 -11.96 13.26
C CYS A 265 -8.22 -10.64 12.56
N VAL A 266 -7.46 -10.35 11.51
CA VAL A 266 -7.70 -9.19 10.65
C VAL A 266 -8.47 -9.61 9.41
N VAL A 267 -9.47 -8.83 9.00
CA VAL A 267 -10.30 -9.10 7.83
C VAL A 267 -10.16 -7.97 6.83
N MET A 268 -9.65 -8.26 5.63
CA MET A 268 -9.41 -7.28 4.57
C MET A 268 -9.97 -7.78 3.23
N PRO A 269 -11.28 -7.61 2.97
CA PRO A 269 -11.94 -8.17 1.78
C PRO A 269 -11.87 -7.23 0.57
N SER A 270 -10.73 -6.58 0.34
CA SER A 270 -10.54 -5.60 -0.74
C SER A 270 -10.75 -6.18 -2.13
N TYR A 271 -11.22 -5.36 -3.07
CA TYR A 271 -11.36 -5.72 -4.49
C TYR A 271 -10.07 -5.51 -5.29
N HIS A 272 -9.23 -4.57 -4.85
CA HIS A 272 -7.99 -4.19 -5.54
C HIS A 272 -6.95 -3.67 -4.55
N GLU A 273 -5.72 -4.19 -4.66
CA GLU A 273 -4.56 -3.70 -3.90
C GLU A 273 -3.30 -3.68 -4.79
N GLY A 274 -2.36 -2.82 -4.46
CA GLY A 274 -0.99 -2.95 -4.93
C GLY A 274 -0.28 -4.04 -4.13
N MET A 275 -0.10 -3.74 -2.83
CA MET A 275 0.20 -4.67 -1.74
C MET A 275 -0.60 -4.21 -0.52
N SER A 276 -1.29 -5.13 0.14
CA SER A 276 -2.06 -4.82 1.35
C SER A 276 -1.13 -4.66 2.55
N ASN A 277 -0.78 -3.42 2.88
CA ASN A 277 0.03 -3.15 4.06
C ASN A 277 -0.66 -3.63 5.35
N VAL A 278 -1.97 -3.57 5.42
CA VAL A 278 -2.75 -4.07 6.58
C VAL A 278 -2.52 -5.56 6.79
N ASN A 279 -2.46 -6.35 5.72
CA ASN A 279 -2.14 -7.78 5.81
C ASN A 279 -0.70 -7.98 6.33
N LEU A 280 0.27 -7.18 5.84
CA LEU A 280 1.66 -7.27 6.28
C LEU A 280 1.80 -6.88 7.76
N GLU A 281 1.14 -5.80 8.18
CA GLU A 281 1.15 -5.29 9.56
C GLU A 281 0.54 -6.31 10.54
N ALA A 282 -0.63 -6.86 10.20
CA ALA A 282 -1.30 -7.90 10.99
C ALA A 282 -0.44 -9.16 11.11
N SER A 283 0.08 -9.65 9.99
CA SER A 283 0.94 -10.85 9.94
C SER A 283 2.24 -10.65 10.71
N ALA A 284 2.83 -9.46 10.65
CA ALA A 284 4.04 -9.13 11.39
C ALA A 284 3.84 -9.17 12.91
N ILE A 285 2.70 -8.69 13.40
CA ILE A 285 2.34 -8.75 14.83
C ILE A 285 1.96 -10.18 15.25
N GLY A 286 1.72 -11.09 14.30
CA GLY A 286 1.34 -12.48 14.56
C GLY A 286 -0.18 -12.69 14.59
N ARG A 287 -0.92 -11.92 13.82
CA ARG A 287 -2.38 -12.09 13.66
C ARG A 287 -2.69 -12.81 12.36
N PRO A 288 -3.49 -13.88 12.39
CA PRO A 288 -4.06 -14.45 11.18
C PRO A 288 -4.83 -13.40 10.38
N VAL A 289 -4.83 -13.56 9.07
CA VAL A 289 -5.53 -12.64 8.16
C VAL A 289 -6.55 -13.41 7.32
N ILE A 290 -7.76 -12.88 7.19
CA ILE A 290 -8.74 -13.30 6.18
C ILE A 290 -8.76 -12.21 5.12
N THR A 291 -8.40 -12.54 3.88
CA THR A 291 -8.32 -11.57 2.78
C THR A 291 -8.78 -12.17 1.47
N THR A 292 -9.00 -11.33 0.47
CA THR A 292 -9.41 -11.77 -0.85
C THR A 292 -8.26 -12.37 -1.66
N ASN A 293 -8.57 -13.37 -2.50
CA ASN A 293 -7.65 -14.01 -3.43
C ASN A 293 -7.42 -13.12 -4.67
N ILE A 294 -6.90 -11.93 -4.43
CA ILE A 294 -6.54 -10.96 -5.48
C ILE A 294 -5.04 -10.64 -5.43
N PRO A 295 -4.47 -10.11 -6.53
CA PRO A 295 -3.11 -9.57 -6.52
C PRO A 295 -2.96 -8.47 -5.46
N GLY A 296 -1.83 -8.51 -4.74
CA GLY A 296 -1.55 -7.58 -3.64
C GLY A 296 -2.14 -8.00 -2.28
N CYS A 297 -2.98 -9.03 -2.25
CA CYS A 297 -3.47 -9.65 -1.01
C CYS A 297 -2.95 -11.08 -0.86
N ARG A 298 -3.12 -11.91 -1.91
CA ARG A 298 -2.76 -13.34 -1.87
C ARG A 298 -1.28 -13.61 -1.64
N GLU A 299 -0.41 -12.69 -2.03
CA GLU A 299 1.03 -12.86 -1.85
C GLU A 299 1.42 -12.85 -0.37
N SER A 300 0.65 -12.14 0.46
CA SER A 300 0.88 -12.04 1.91
C SER A 300 0.32 -13.22 2.71
N VAL A 301 -0.57 -14.04 2.12
CA VAL A 301 -1.30 -15.10 2.83
C VAL A 301 -1.20 -16.44 2.09
N GLU A 302 -0.80 -17.47 2.81
CA GLU A 302 -0.91 -18.87 2.40
C GLU A 302 -2.18 -19.46 3.02
N ASP A 303 -3.14 -19.87 2.16
CA ASP A 303 -4.45 -20.33 2.62
C ASP A 303 -4.33 -21.47 3.64
N GLU A 304 -5.03 -21.35 4.77
CA GLU A 304 -5.05 -22.29 5.92
C GLU A 304 -3.73 -22.44 6.68
N ASN A 305 -2.62 -21.84 6.20
CA ASN A 305 -1.31 -21.88 6.86
C ASN A 305 -0.94 -20.58 7.58
N THR A 306 -1.14 -19.43 6.94
CA THR A 306 -0.84 -18.10 7.52
C THR A 306 -2.09 -17.22 7.67
N GLY A 307 -3.23 -17.70 7.18
CA GLY A 307 -4.52 -17.03 7.16
C GLY A 307 -5.49 -17.73 6.21
N TRP A 308 -6.49 -17.03 5.73
CA TRP A 308 -7.48 -17.58 4.80
C TRP A 308 -7.71 -16.67 3.61
N LEU A 309 -7.90 -17.28 2.45
CA LEU A 309 -8.25 -16.60 1.21
C LEU A 309 -9.74 -16.79 0.90
N CYS A 310 -10.45 -15.70 0.62
CA CYS A 310 -11.83 -15.72 0.14
C CYS A 310 -11.92 -15.15 -1.28
N GLU A 311 -13.01 -15.46 -1.98
CA GLU A 311 -13.27 -14.90 -3.30
C GLU A 311 -13.65 -13.41 -3.20
N PRO A 312 -13.14 -12.55 -4.10
CA PRO A 312 -13.47 -11.13 -4.09
C PRO A 312 -14.94 -10.90 -4.45
N GLN A 313 -15.56 -9.88 -3.87
CA GLN A 313 -16.96 -9.50 -4.10
C GLN A 313 -17.94 -10.66 -3.83
N ASN A 314 -17.64 -11.48 -2.83
CA ASN A 314 -18.40 -12.66 -2.49
C ASN A 314 -18.58 -12.78 -0.95
N SER A 315 -19.72 -12.30 -0.47
CA SER A 315 -20.06 -12.35 0.96
C SER A 315 -20.21 -13.76 1.51
N ASP A 316 -20.65 -14.73 0.69
CA ASP A 316 -20.74 -16.14 1.09
C ASP A 316 -19.35 -16.72 1.36
N SER A 317 -18.40 -16.46 0.46
CA SER A 317 -17.02 -16.91 0.63
C SER A 317 -16.38 -16.29 1.88
N LEU A 318 -16.56 -14.99 2.08
CA LEU A 318 -16.05 -14.30 3.27
C LEU A 318 -16.69 -14.83 4.56
N TYR A 319 -18.01 -14.98 4.59
CA TYR A 319 -18.74 -15.57 5.72
C TYR A 319 -18.19 -16.96 6.07
N MET A 320 -17.97 -17.82 5.08
CA MET A 320 -17.47 -19.19 5.32
C MET A 320 -16.06 -19.16 5.94
N LYS A 321 -15.17 -18.26 5.49
CA LYS A 321 -13.81 -18.14 6.05
C LYS A 321 -13.84 -17.53 7.47
N MET A 322 -14.67 -16.52 7.74
CA MET A 322 -14.87 -15.99 9.09
C MET A 322 -15.46 -17.05 10.03
N LYS A 323 -16.43 -17.84 9.56
CA LYS A 323 -17.02 -18.94 10.35
C LYS A 323 -16.01 -20.06 10.62
N ALA A 324 -15.17 -20.40 9.64
CA ALA A 324 -14.08 -21.37 9.81
C ALA A 324 -13.08 -20.91 10.88
N PHE A 325 -12.71 -19.62 10.86
CA PHE A 325 -11.88 -19.03 11.89
C PHE A 325 -12.51 -19.18 13.28
N LEU A 326 -13.81 -18.84 13.46
CA LEU A 326 -14.49 -18.95 14.74
C LEU A 326 -14.53 -20.40 15.29
N LYS A 327 -14.55 -21.39 14.41
CA LYS A 327 -14.51 -22.83 14.77
C LYS A 327 -13.12 -23.37 15.01
N THR A 328 -12.08 -22.62 14.64
CA THR A 328 -10.69 -23.01 14.87
C THR A 328 -10.31 -22.78 16.33
N ASP A 329 -9.67 -23.76 16.97
CA ASP A 329 -9.20 -23.62 18.35
C ASP A 329 -8.11 -22.55 18.49
N ILE A 330 -7.98 -21.98 19.69
CA ILE A 330 -7.08 -20.87 19.95
C ILE A 330 -5.59 -21.22 19.69
N GLN A 331 -5.20 -22.45 19.96
CA GLN A 331 -3.81 -22.90 19.76
C GLN A 331 -3.49 -22.94 18.26
N LYS A 332 -4.44 -23.40 17.45
CA LYS A 332 -4.30 -23.40 15.98
C LYS A 332 -4.31 -21.98 15.40
N ARG A 333 -5.15 -21.07 15.91
CA ARG A 333 -5.15 -19.63 15.52
C ARG A 333 -3.79 -19.00 15.83
N GLU A 334 -3.25 -19.23 17.02
CA GLU A 334 -1.93 -18.75 17.42
C GLU A 334 -0.84 -19.31 16.51
N GLN A 335 -0.88 -20.61 16.18
CA GLN A 335 0.10 -21.23 15.28
C GLN A 335 0.05 -20.60 13.88
N ILE A 336 -1.13 -20.34 13.34
CA ILE A 336 -1.33 -19.64 12.05
C ILE A 336 -0.72 -18.24 12.12
N GLY A 337 -0.95 -17.50 13.22
CA GLY A 337 -0.33 -16.20 13.45
C GLY A 337 1.20 -16.23 13.50
N ARG A 338 1.78 -17.25 14.14
CA ARG A 338 3.24 -17.48 14.16
C ARG A 338 3.80 -17.79 12.76
N ASN A 339 3.07 -18.59 11.97
CA ASN A 339 3.46 -18.87 10.59
C ASN A 339 3.39 -17.62 9.74
N ALA A 340 2.35 -16.77 9.92
CA ALA A 340 2.21 -15.49 9.25
C ALA A 340 3.41 -14.57 9.56
N ARG A 341 3.80 -14.45 10.83
CA ARG A 341 5.00 -13.70 11.24
C ARG A 341 6.26 -14.21 10.56
N LYS A 342 6.47 -15.52 10.53
CA LYS A 342 7.64 -16.13 9.88
C LYS A 342 7.70 -15.83 8.38
N LYS A 343 6.56 -15.81 7.71
CA LYS A 343 6.48 -15.38 6.29
C LYS A 343 6.91 -13.93 6.12
N MET A 344 6.49 -13.03 7.02
CA MET A 344 6.92 -11.62 6.98
C MET A 344 8.44 -11.48 7.16
N GLU A 345 9.04 -12.24 8.05
CA GLU A 345 10.49 -12.26 8.28
C GLU A 345 11.27 -12.72 7.06
N ASN A 346 10.77 -13.72 6.34
CA ASN A 346 11.46 -14.33 5.22
C ASN A 346 11.30 -13.55 3.90
N GLU A 347 10.13 -12.94 3.65
CA GLU A 347 9.77 -12.44 2.33
C GLU A 347 9.45 -10.94 2.31
N PHE A 348 9.02 -10.36 3.43
CA PHE A 348 8.48 -9.00 3.49
C PHE A 348 9.26 -8.06 4.44
N ASP A 349 10.38 -8.51 5.02
CA ASP A 349 11.21 -7.62 5.86
C ASP A 349 11.62 -6.38 5.06
N LYS A 350 11.30 -5.22 5.58
CA LYS A 350 11.60 -3.93 4.95
C LYS A 350 13.09 -3.77 4.63
N ARG A 351 13.97 -4.34 5.43
CA ARG A 351 15.42 -4.31 5.21
C ARG A 351 15.82 -5.01 3.91
N LEU A 352 15.15 -6.13 3.59
CA LEU A 352 15.35 -6.86 2.32
C LEU A 352 14.87 -6.01 1.14
N ILE A 353 13.65 -5.48 1.22
CA ILE A 353 13.03 -4.68 0.14
C ILE A 353 13.83 -3.40 -0.11
N VAL A 354 14.29 -2.71 0.94
CA VAL A 354 15.14 -1.52 0.82
C VAL A 354 16.47 -1.86 0.15
N SER A 355 17.12 -2.97 0.56
CA SER A 355 18.39 -3.42 -0.02
C SER A 355 18.25 -3.74 -1.51
N GLU A 356 17.19 -4.45 -1.89
CA GLU A 356 16.90 -4.78 -3.28
C GLU A 356 16.61 -3.54 -4.12
N THR A 357 15.81 -2.60 -3.59
CA THR A 357 15.52 -1.32 -4.24
C THR A 357 16.82 -0.53 -4.49
N VAL A 358 17.66 -0.38 -3.47
CA VAL A 358 18.94 0.37 -3.59
C VAL A 358 19.85 -0.29 -4.60
N LYS A 359 19.97 -1.62 -4.61
CA LYS A 359 20.74 -2.38 -5.60
C LYS A 359 20.21 -2.15 -7.02
N SER A 360 18.88 -2.21 -7.21
CA SER A 360 18.24 -2.06 -8.53
C SER A 360 18.39 -0.65 -9.11
N ILE A 361 18.58 0.38 -8.28
CA ILE A 361 18.85 1.75 -8.74
C ILE A 361 20.35 2.05 -8.90
N GLY A 362 21.23 1.08 -8.71
CA GLY A 362 22.67 1.21 -8.89
C GLY A 362 23.38 2.06 -7.83
N LEU A 363 22.95 1.95 -6.56
CA LEU A 363 23.49 2.69 -5.42
C LEU A 363 24.04 1.77 -4.31
#